data_9e4d1858359fdba0469ff161516fee25
#
_entry.id   9e4d1858359fdba0469ff161516fee25
#
_cell.length_a   1.000
_cell.length_b   1.000
_cell.length_c   1.000
_cell.angle_alpha   90.00
_cell.angle_beta   90.00
_cell.angle_gamma   90.00
#
_symmetry.space_group_name_H-M   'P 1'
#
loop_
_entity.id
_entity.type
_entity.pdbx_description
1 polymer ?
#
loop_
_entity_poly.entity_id
_entity_poly.type
_entity_poly.pdbx_seq_one_letter_code
_entity_poly.pdbx_strand_id
1 'polypeptide(L)'
;MRGGTSRGPYFNADDLPGNEAERDKVLLNVMGSPDVRQIDGLGGADPLTSKVAIVSKSDQPGTDVNYLFAQVGIEAGIVDTNPSCGNMLAGIGPYAIETGLVSAEEGETKVNIYNVNTQSMIEAVVQTPNKRVNYQGSAEIDGVPGSCAPIFLNFTDVCGSKTSGLLPTGKVIEKIDGIDASCVDVAMPMVLFRAIDFGITGYESRDEIAENKKLFEMMEPLRLQAGERMGLGDVSESVIPKVGLLAEPKEGGDICSRYFMPWKLHAAHAVTGAICVASAASVPGTIAFELSKKSAANPRDFKIEHPSGQIDVRLEMAGEGDTLTVAKAGLLRTARLIMRGEVFL
;
A
#
# COMPACT_ATOMS: atom_id res chain seq x y z
N MET A 1 13.99 -7.31 10.24
CA MET A 1 12.89 -8.23 9.91
C MET A 1 12.57 -8.18 8.41
N ARG A 2 11.84 -9.15 7.86
CA ARG A 2 11.10 -9.01 6.60
C ARG A 2 9.67 -8.63 6.94
N GLY A 3 9.13 -7.66 6.24
CA GLY A 3 7.72 -7.31 6.23
C GLY A 3 7.21 -7.28 4.80
N GLY A 4 6.18 -8.06 4.46
CA GLY A 4 5.74 -8.24 3.08
C GLY A 4 6.88 -8.66 2.18
N THR A 5 7.05 -7.99 1.03
CA THR A 5 8.14 -8.19 0.07
C THR A 5 9.36 -7.31 0.35
N SER A 6 9.44 -6.64 1.50
CA SER A 6 10.54 -5.76 1.88
C SER A 6 11.29 -6.28 3.10
N ARG A 7 12.56 -5.86 3.26
CA ARG A 7 13.40 -6.23 4.39
C ARG A 7 14.21 -5.02 4.89
N GLY A 8 14.37 -4.93 6.20
CA GLY A 8 15.22 -3.93 6.82
C GLY A 8 15.27 -4.06 8.34
N PRO A 9 16.09 -3.25 9.01
CA PRO A 9 16.06 -3.12 10.46
C PRO A 9 14.78 -2.43 10.95
N TYR A 10 14.32 -2.83 12.13
CA TYR A 10 13.27 -2.19 12.90
C TYR A 10 13.92 -1.73 14.19
N PHE A 11 13.82 -0.43 14.49
CA PHE A 11 14.38 0.18 15.68
C PHE A 11 13.29 0.68 16.62
N ASN A 12 13.52 0.61 17.92
CA ASN A 12 12.80 1.47 18.85
C ASN A 12 13.31 2.91 18.63
N ALA A 13 12.41 3.88 18.59
CA ALA A 13 12.78 5.27 18.45
C ALA A 13 13.70 5.75 19.59
N ASP A 14 13.56 5.18 20.78
CA ASP A 14 14.38 5.52 21.96
C ASP A 14 15.86 5.11 21.79
N ASP A 15 16.15 4.18 20.86
CA ASP A 15 17.52 3.74 20.53
C ASP A 15 18.18 4.64 19.47
N LEU A 16 17.49 5.65 18.96
CA LEU A 16 17.95 6.53 17.90
C LEU A 16 18.02 8.01 18.39
N PRO A 17 18.90 8.84 17.79
CA PRO A 17 18.91 10.27 18.08
C PRO A 17 17.55 10.92 17.79
N GLY A 18 17.09 11.78 18.72
CA GLY A 18 15.85 12.53 18.54
C GLY A 18 15.94 13.64 17.48
N ASN A 19 17.14 14.11 17.15
CA ASN A 19 17.38 15.07 16.08
C ASN A 19 17.38 14.35 14.73
N GLU A 20 16.62 14.86 13.77
CA GLU A 20 16.44 14.23 12.46
C GLU A 20 17.76 14.06 11.70
N ALA A 21 18.59 15.10 11.64
CA ALA A 21 19.85 15.06 10.90
C ALA A 21 20.87 14.08 11.53
N GLU A 22 20.85 13.92 12.85
CA GLU A 22 21.69 12.94 13.55
C GLU A 22 21.14 11.51 13.37
N ARG A 23 19.84 11.34 13.48
CA ARG A 23 19.16 10.07 13.19
C ARG A 23 19.49 9.60 11.77
N ASP A 24 19.37 10.46 10.77
CA ASP A 24 19.60 10.12 9.38
C ASP A 24 21.06 9.70 9.12
N LYS A 25 22.02 10.33 9.80
CA LYS A 25 23.43 9.88 9.76
C LYS A 25 23.59 8.47 10.32
N VAL A 26 22.93 8.16 11.45
CA VAL A 26 22.92 6.82 12.01
C VAL A 26 22.32 5.82 11.04
N LEU A 27 21.16 6.15 10.43
CA LEU A 27 20.51 5.27 9.47
C LEU A 27 21.37 5.01 8.22
N LEU A 28 22.05 6.02 7.70
CA LEU A 28 22.99 5.86 6.59
C LEU A 28 24.14 4.90 6.95
N ASN A 29 24.73 5.08 8.11
CA ASN A 29 25.81 4.21 8.60
C ASN A 29 25.32 2.76 8.79
N VAL A 30 24.21 2.57 9.52
CA VAL A 30 23.58 1.25 9.71
C VAL A 30 23.32 0.52 8.40
N MET A 31 22.90 1.25 7.36
CA MET A 31 22.58 0.65 6.07
C MET A 31 23.79 0.50 5.15
N GLY A 32 24.95 1.08 5.51
CA GLY A 32 26.14 1.09 4.67
C GLY A 32 26.02 1.97 3.45
N SER A 33 25.32 3.12 3.60
CA SER A 33 25.08 4.07 2.51
C SER A 33 25.90 5.36 2.71
N PRO A 34 26.33 6.01 1.62
CA PRO A 34 26.13 5.65 0.21
C PRO A 34 27.19 4.65 -0.29
N ASP A 35 26.77 3.50 -0.73
CA ASP A 35 27.59 2.50 -1.44
C ASP A 35 26.65 1.59 -2.24
N VAL A 36 26.95 1.36 -3.52
CA VAL A 36 26.16 0.54 -4.43
C VAL A 36 25.94 -0.90 -3.92
N ARG A 37 26.81 -1.43 -3.08
CA ARG A 37 26.69 -2.76 -2.46
C ARG A 37 26.22 -2.71 -1.02
N GLN A 38 26.22 -1.52 -0.41
CA GLN A 38 25.97 -1.35 1.04
C GLN A 38 26.81 -2.34 1.87
N ILE A 39 28.09 -2.51 1.48
CA ILE A 39 28.95 -3.60 1.96
C ILE A 39 29.27 -3.50 3.46
N ASP A 40 29.28 -2.30 4.02
CA ASP A 40 29.57 -2.02 5.41
C ASP A 40 28.31 -1.72 6.24
N GLY A 41 27.20 -2.41 5.94
CA GLY A 41 25.95 -2.21 6.64
C GLY A 41 24.93 -3.35 6.45
N LEU A 42 23.72 -3.11 6.92
CA LEU A 42 22.60 -4.04 6.85
C LEU A 42 21.81 -3.95 5.54
N GLY A 43 22.11 -2.99 4.69
CA GLY A 43 21.46 -2.83 3.40
C GLY A 43 21.69 -4.01 2.47
N GLY A 44 20.83 -4.18 1.50
CA GLY A 44 20.90 -5.30 0.55
C GLY A 44 21.06 -4.85 -0.90
N ALA A 45 21.57 -3.64 -1.14
CA ALA A 45 21.85 -3.10 -2.48
C ALA A 45 20.62 -3.07 -3.43
N ASP A 46 19.42 -3.06 -2.88
CA ASP A 46 18.15 -3.00 -3.61
C ASP A 46 17.15 -2.13 -2.84
N PRO A 47 16.30 -1.34 -3.51
CA PRO A 47 15.33 -0.48 -2.84
C PRO A 47 14.35 -1.22 -1.90
N LEU A 48 14.07 -2.51 -2.14
CA LEU A 48 13.22 -3.33 -1.27
C LEU A 48 13.96 -3.81 -0.01
N THR A 49 15.29 -3.74 0.01
CA THR A 49 16.14 -4.17 1.11
C THR A 49 16.97 -3.04 1.73
N SER A 50 16.73 -1.78 1.30
CA SER A 50 17.33 -0.57 1.86
C SER A 50 16.27 0.30 2.54
N LYS A 51 15.59 -0.28 3.53
CA LYS A 51 14.44 0.29 4.24
C LYS A 51 14.62 0.17 5.74
N VAL A 52 14.11 1.16 6.47
CA VAL A 52 14.13 1.18 7.94
C VAL A 52 12.72 1.45 8.46
N ALA A 53 12.35 0.75 9.52
CA ALA A 53 11.16 1.04 10.32
C ALA A 53 11.58 1.56 11.70
N ILE A 54 11.03 2.67 12.12
CA ILE A 54 11.24 3.26 13.44
C ILE A 54 9.91 3.20 14.18
N VAL A 55 9.90 2.59 15.36
CA VAL A 55 8.70 2.31 16.14
C VAL A 55 8.84 2.94 17.52
N SER A 56 7.81 3.62 17.98
CA SER A 56 7.73 4.15 19.34
C SER A 56 6.37 3.85 19.96
N LYS A 57 6.27 3.98 21.28
CA LYS A 57 4.97 4.05 21.94
C LYS A 57 4.19 5.23 21.39
N SER A 58 2.88 5.08 21.23
CA SER A 58 2.03 6.17 20.75
C SER A 58 1.31 6.85 21.90
N ASP A 59 1.23 8.19 21.82
CA ASP A 59 0.39 9.02 22.68
C ASP A 59 -0.91 9.45 21.96
N GLN A 60 -1.10 9.02 20.72
CA GLN A 60 -2.31 9.33 19.96
C GLN A 60 -3.48 8.48 20.46
N PRO A 61 -4.66 9.07 20.70
CA PRO A 61 -5.83 8.33 21.16
C PRO A 61 -6.18 7.18 20.21
N GLY A 62 -6.40 5.98 20.78
CA GLY A 62 -6.80 4.80 20.01
C GLY A 62 -5.67 4.09 19.28
N THR A 63 -4.41 4.48 19.49
CA THR A 63 -3.24 3.81 18.92
C THR A 63 -2.28 3.30 20.00
N ASP A 64 -1.59 2.21 19.68
CA ASP A 64 -0.63 1.57 20.57
C ASP A 64 0.80 2.03 20.27
N VAL A 65 1.13 2.15 18.99
CA VAL A 65 2.48 2.51 18.52
C VAL A 65 2.45 3.45 17.33
N ASN A 66 3.51 4.28 17.23
CA ASN A 66 3.82 5.05 16.03
C ASN A 66 4.75 4.25 15.12
N TYR A 67 4.58 4.41 13.84
CA TYR A 67 5.44 3.86 12.79
C TYR A 67 5.93 4.98 11.88
N LEU A 68 7.23 5.22 11.86
CA LEU A 68 7.90 6.07 10.89
C LEU A 68 8.71 5.18 9.93
N PHE A 69 8.40 5.28 8.66
CA PHE A 69 9.15 4.61 7.59
C PHE A 69 10.24 5.54 7.07
N ALA A 70 11.42 4.98 6.80
CA ALA A 70 12.50 5.66 6.11
C ALA A 70 13.03 4.80 4.94
N GLN A 71 13.06 5.38 3.75
CA GLN A 71 13.77 4.84 2.62
C GLN A 71 15.18 5.36 2.62
N VAL A 72 16.18 4.47 2.72
CA VAL A 72 17.58 4.87 2.69
C VAL A 72 18.12 4.73 1.27
N GLY A 73 18.68 5.81 0.74
CA GLY A 73 19.29 5.82 -0.58
C GLY A 73 20.50 4.90 -0.63
N ILE A 74 20.64 4.10 -1.70
CA ILE A 74 21.75 3.15 -1.86
C ILE A 74 23.01 3.91 -2.27
N GLU A 75 22.93 4.64 -3.38
CA GLU A 75 24.06 5.38 -3.95
C GLU A 75 24.09 6.84 -3.49
N ALA A 76 22.99 7.33 -2.96
CA ALA A 76 22.85 8.69 -2.44
C ALA A 76 22.82 8.68 -0.91
N GLY A 77 23.53 9.61 -0.29
CA GLY A 77 23.53 9.83 1.16
C GLY A 77 22.23 10.54 1.62
N ILE A 78 21.08 9.94 1.31
CA ILE A 78 19.75 10.51 1.58
C ILE A 78 18.91 9.50 2.35
N VAL A 79 18.21 9.99 3.36
CA VAL A 79 17.13 9.29 4.07
C VAL A 79 15.82 10.00 3.72
N ASP A 80 14.91 9.31 3.05
CA ASP A 80 13.62 9.88 2.65
C ASP A 80 12.50 9.31 3.51
N THR A 81 11.85 10.18 4.28
CA THR A 81 10.71 9.88 5.14
C THR A 81 9.37 10.36 4.56
N ASN A 82 9.33 10.90 3.34
CA ASN A 82 8.07 11.30 2.71
C ASN A 82 7.19 10.11 2.28
N PRO A 83 7.74 9.01 1.70
CA PRO A 83 6.92 7.88 1.33
C PRO A 83 6.51 7.06 2.56
N SER A 84 5.51 6.22 2.40
CA SER A 84 5.16 5.15 3.34
C SER A 84 5.41 3.79 2.69
N CYS A 85 5.55 2.74 3.52
CA CYS A 85 5.76 1.38 3.04
C CYS A 85 4.85 0.37 3.74
N GLY A 86 3.77 -0.05 3.05
CA GLY A 86 2.83 -1.06 3.55
C GLY A 86 3.47 -2.44 3.76
N ASN A 87 4.56 -2.75 3.05
CA ASN A 87 5.30 -3.99 3.28
C ASN A 87 6.05 -3.97 4.62
N MET A 88 6.81 -2.91 4.90
CA MET A 88 7.47 -2.76 6.20
C MET A 88 6.45 -2.65 7.35
N LEU A 89 5.31 -2.01 7.11
CA LEU A 89 4.19 -1.92 8.06
C LEU A 89 3.75 -3.29 8.59
N ALA A 90 3.78 -4.34 7.76
CA ALA A 90 3.41 -5.70 8.17
C ALA A 90 4.27 -6.26 9.32
N GLY A 91 5.48 -5.77 9.47
CA GLY A 91 6.36 -6.17 10.58
C GLY A 91 6.15 -5.39 11.87
N ILE A 92 5.36 -4.30 11.87
CA ILE A 92 5.23 -3.40 13.03
C ILE A 92 4.49 -4.06 14.18
N GLY A 93 3.34 -4.71 13.91
CA GLY A 93 2.60 -5.46 14.94
C GLY A 93 3.46 -6.54 15.62
N PRO A 94 4.07 -7.47 14.86
CA PRO A 94 5.01 -8.42 15.41
C PRO A 94 6.16 -7.78 16.19
N TYR A 95 6.78 -6.73 15.67
CA TYR A 95 7.87 -6.04 16.36
C TYR A 95 7.42 -5.43 17.69
N ALA A 96 6.28 -4.74 17.71
CA ALA A 96 5.74 -4.12 18.91
C ALA A 96 5.46 -5.15 20.02
N ILE A 97 4.96 -6.34 19.66
CA ILE A 97 4.74 -7.44 20.60
C ILE A 97 6.07 -8.02 21.08
N GLU A 98 7.00 -8.31 20.17
CA GLU A 98 8.30 -8.91 20.49
C GLU A 98 9.20 -8.02 21.39
N THR A 99 9.04 -6.69 21.28
CA THR A 99 9.78 -5.70 22.07
C THR A 99 9.05 -5.28 23.35
N GLY A 100 7.83 -5.78 23.56
CA GLY A 100 7.03 -5.47 24.76
C GLY A 100 6.36 -4.09 24.74
N LEU A 101 6.34 -3.39 23.59
CA LEU A 101 5.58 -2.15 23.42
C LEU A 101 4.07 -2.43 23.49
N VAL A 102 3.64 -3.63 23.06
CA VAL A 102 2.27 -4.11 23.14
C VAL A 102 2.27 -5.50 23.80
N SER A 103 1.35 -5.71 24.76
CA SER A 103 1.16 -7.02 25.39
C SER A 103 0.39 -7.96 24.47
N ALA A 104 0.89 -9.18 24.28
CA ALA A 104 0.20 -10.18 23.48
C ALA A 104 -1.07 -10.70 24.17
N GLU A 105 -2.14 -10.84 23.40
CA GLU A 105 -3.37 -11.55 23.76
C GLU A 105 -3.29 -13.02 23.30
N GLU A 106 -4.20 -13.88 23.81
CA GLU A 106 -4.26 -15.28 23.40
C GLU A 106 -4.93 -15.41 22.04
N GLY A 107 -4.31 -16.16 21.14
CA GLY A 107 -4.82 -16.44 19.78
C GLY A 107 -4.46 -15.38 18.77
N GLU A 108 -5.01 -14.18 18.87
CA GLU A 108 -4.74 -13.04 18.01
C GLU A 108 -4.54 -11.78 18.85
N THR A 109 -3.59 -10.95 18.43
CA THR A 109 -3.35 -9.63 19.01
C THR A 109 -3.58 -8.54 17.99
N LYS A 110 -4.43 -7.59 18.31
CA LYS A 110 -4.63 -6.37 17.54
C LYS A 110 -3.64 -5.31 18.00
N VAL A 111 -2.96 -4.70 17.06
CA VAL A 111 -2.03 -3.59 17.29
C VAL A 111 -2.48 -2.41 16.45
N ASN A 112 -2.89 -1.34 17.10
CA ASN A 112 -3.29 -0.10 16.45
C ASN A 112 -2.07 0.78 16.21
N ILE A 113 -1.77 1.02 14.95
CA ILE A 113 -0.56 1.69 14.49
C ILE A 113 -0.92 3.07 13.94
N TYR A 114 -0.28 4.11 14.42
CA TYR A 114 -0.29 5.42 13.79
C TYR A 114 0.89 5.51 12.80
N ASN A 115 0.58 5.63 11.52
CA ASN A 115 1.58 5.84 10.48
C ASN A 115 1.93 7.32 10.39
N VAL A 116 3.13 7.68 10.83
CA VAL A 116 3.59 9.09 10.90
C VAL A 116 3.73 9.69 9.51
N ASN A 117 4.18 8.89 8.50
CA ASN A 117 4.38 9.38 7.14
C ASN A 117 3.07 9.81 6.46
N THR A 118 1.97 9.09 6.71
CA THR A 118 0.67 9.31 6.05
C THR A 118 -0.39 9.88 6.98
N GLN A 119 -0.09 9.97 8.27
CA GLN A 119 -1.04 10.40 9.32
C GLN A 119 -2.31 9.55 9.36
N SER A 120 -2.19 8.26 9.06
CA SER A 120 -3.29 7.31 9.01
C SER A 120 -3.19 6.26 10.11
N MET A 121 -4.35 5.71 10.47
CA MET A 121 -4.45 4.64 11.45
C MET A 121 -4.63 3.29 10.78
N ILE A 122 -3.91 2.29 11.27
CA ILE A 122 -3.94 0.93 10.75
C ILE A 122 -4.04 -0.05 11.93
N GLU A 123 -4.98 -0.98 11.89
CA GLU A 123 -5.03 -2.11 12.80
C GLU A 123 -4.24 -3.28 12.18
N ALA A 124 -3.19 -3.74 12.82
CA ALA A 124 -2.52 -4.98 12.46
C ALA A 124 -3.02 -6.14 13.34
N VAL A 125 -3.54 -7.19 12.71
CA VAL A 125 -3.97 -8.41 13.42
C VAL A 125 -2.87 -9.45 13.28
N VAL A 126 -2.24 -9.80 14.41
CA VAL A 126 -1.09 -10.69 14.50
C VAL A 126 -1.49 -12.00 15.17
N GLN A 127 -1.10 -13.14 14.60
CA GLN A 127 -1.34 -14.45 15.21
C GLN A 127 -0.44 -14.65 16.43
N THR A 128 -1.04 -14.84 17.60
CA THR A 128 -0.34 -14.92 18.89
C THR A 128 -0.80 -16.08 19.78
N PRO A 129 -0.77 -17.33 19.27
CA PRO A 129 -1.06 -18.49 20.12
C PRO A 129 -0.06 -18.56 21.27
N ASN A 130 -0.54 -18.89 22.46
CA ASN A 130 0.24 -18.90 23.72
C ASN A 130 0.87 -17.53 24.03
N LYS A 131 0.23 -16.44 23.62
CA LYS A 131 0.69 -15.06 23.82
C LYS A 131 2.11 -14.78 23.26
N ARG A 132 2.44 -15.40 22.14
CA ARG A 132 3.71 -15.21 21.42
C ARG A 132 3.46 -15.05 19.95
N VAL A 133 4.24 -14.17 19.30
CA VAL A 133 4.14 -13.99 17.85
C VAL A 133 4.41 -15.31 17.14
N ASN A 134 3.47 -15.74 16.31
CA ASN A 134 3.64 -16.88 15.43
C ASN A 134 4.02 -16.42 14.03
N TYR A 135 5.15 -16.89 13.52
CA TYR A 135 5.62 -16.60 12.16
C TYR A 135 5.35 -17.77 11.19
N GLN A 136 4.92 -18.93 11.70
CA GLN A 136 4.68 -20.11 10.88
C GLN A 136 3.21 -20.22 10.51
N GLY A 137 2.93 -20.52 9.25
CA GLY A 137 1.57 -20.65 8.75
C GLY A 137 1.55 -20.96 7.25
N SER A 138 0.36 -20.95 6.66
CA SER A 138 0.12 -21.33 5.28
C SER A 138 -0.14 -20.16 4.34
N ALA A 139 -0.06 -18.91 4.84
CA ALA A 139 -0.30 -17.75 3.99
C ALA A 139 0.90 -17.50 3.07
N GLU A 140 0.63 -17.39 1.80
CA GLU A 140 1.59 -17.07 0.74
C GLU A 140 1.31 -15.68 0.19
N ILE A 141 2.35 -14.94 -0.16
CA ILE A 141 2.26 -13.66 -0.84
C ILE A 141 3.25 -13.64 -2.00
N ASP A 142 2.83 -13.10 -3.13
CA ASP A 142 3.67 -13.00 -4.30
C ASP A 142 4.95 -12.21 -4.03
N GLY A 143 6.08 -12.69 -4.56
CA GLY A 143 7.39 -12.11 -4.35
C GLY A 143 8.11 -12.56 -3.06
N VAL A 144 7.51 -13.48 -2.29
CA VAL A 144 8.15 -14.08 -1.10
C VAL A 144 8.11 -15.60 -1.21
N PRO A 145 9.24 -16.30 -1.18
CA PRO A 145 9.25 -17.76 -1.23
C PRO A 145 8.69 -18.38 0.06
N GLY A 146 7.91 -19.45 -0.10
CA GLY A 146 7.31 -20.21 1.00
C GLY A 146 6.13 -19.51 1.65
N SER A 147 5.70 -20.03 2.79
CA SER A 147 4.53 -19.56 3.52
C SER A 147 4.88 -19.12 4.95
N CYS A 148 4.03 -18.26 5.53
CA CYS A 148 4.17 -17.74 6.90
C CYS A 148 2.77 -17.59 7.53
N ALA A 149 2.71 -17.21 8.81
CA ALA A 149 1.47 -16.81 9.44
C ALA A 149 0.91 -15.54 8.79
N PRO A 150 -0.42 -15.46 8.61
CA PRO A 150 -1.05 -14.26 8.07
C PRO A 150 -0.97 -13.09 9.05
N ILE A 151 -0.77 -11.90 8.50
CA ILE A 151 -0.93 -10.63 9.19
C ILE A 151 -1.93 -9.82 8.39
N PHE A 152 -3.05 -9.46 9.01
CA PHE A 152 -4.02 -8.59 8.37
C PHE A 152 -3.74 -7.15 8.75
N LEU A 153 -3.57 -6.29 7.73
CA LEU A 153 -3.46 -4.85 7.90
C LEU A 153 -4.79 -4.23 7.52
N ASN A 154 -5.56 -3.80 8.51
CA ASN A 154 -6.86 -3.19 8.33
C ASN A 154 -6.72 -1.67 8.37
N PHE A 155 -7.13 -1.03 7.29
CA PHE A 155 -7.19 0.41 7.16
C PHE A 155 -8.62 0.87 7.47
N THR A 156 -8.78 1.83 8.38
CA THR A 156 -10.05 2.47 8.73
C THR A 156 -10.05 3.91 8.20
N ASP A 157 -11.23 4.49 8.07
CA ASP A 157 -11.40 5.89 7.62
C ASP A 157 -10.69 6.19 6.28
N VAL A 158 -10.80 5.24 5.37
CA VAL A 158 -10.08 5.29 4.08
C VAL A 158 -10.82 6.07 2.99
N CYS A 159 -12.11 6.36 3.18
CA CYS A 159 -12.91 7.09 2.19
C CYS A 159 -12.60 8.60 2.24
N GLY A 160 -12.41 9.21 1.07
CA GLY A 160 -12.11 10.63 0.99
C GLY A 160 -10.73 10.99 1.58
N SER A 161 -9.72 10.17 1.30
CA SER A 161 -8.38 10.35 1.86
C SER A 161 -7.76 11.71 1.56
N LYS A 162 -8.14 12.32 0.44
CA LYS A 162 -7.70 13.64 -0.03
C LYS A 162 -8.84 14.49 -0.62
N THR A 163 -10.06 13.94 -0.67
CA THR A 163 -11.23 14.56 -1.32
C THR A 163 -12.47 14.48 -0.41
N SER A 164 -13.64 14.82 -0.93
CA SER A 164 -14.88 14.89 -0.16
C SER A 164 -15.51 13.54 0.21
N GLY A 165 -15.00 12.42 -0.28
CA GLY A 165 -15.57 11.09 0.03
C GLY A 165 -15.22 10.04 -1.01
N LEU A 166 -15.89 8.89 -0.94
CA LEU A 166 -15.67 7.71 -1.80
C LEU A 166 -15.80 8.06 -3.29
N LEU A 167 -16.83 8.81 -3.65
CA LEU A 167 -17.09 9.29 -5.02
C LEU A 167 -17.00 10.83 -5.02
N PRO A 168 -15.80 11.42 -5.16
CA PRO A 168 -15.61 12.86 -4.97
C PRO A 168 -16.37 13.73 -5.98
N THR A 169 -16.74 13.20 -7.16
CA THR A 169 -17.55 13.90 -8.16
C THR A 169 -19.06 13.64 -7.99
N GLY A 170 -19.45 12.79 -7.03
CA GLY A 170 -20.84 12.37 -6.84
C GLY A 170 -21.38 11.44 -7.93
N LYS A 171 -20.53 10.95 -8.85
CA LYS A 171 -20.92 10.13 -9.98
C LYS A 171 -20.16 8.82 -9.99
N VAL A 172 -20.85 7.72 -10.32
CA VAL A 172 -20.23 6.39 -10.49
C VAL A 172 -19.44 6.29 -11.79
N ILE A 173 -19.97 6.91 -12.88
CA ILE A 173 -19.30 7.10 -14.17
C ILE A 173 -19.58 8.50 -14.68
N GLU A 174 -18.59 9.12 -15.28
CA GLU A 174 -18.70 10.39 -16.00
C GLU A 174 -17.80 10.39 -17.25
N LYS A 175 -18.05 11.33 -18.16
CA LYS A 175 -17.21 11.47 -19.36
C LYS A 175 -16.15 12.56 -19.15
N ILE A 176 -14.89 12.20 -19.40
CA ILE A 176 -13.76 13.10 -19.47
C ILE A 176 -13.23 13.05 -20.91
N ASP A 177 -13.35 14.14 -21.65
CA ASP A 177 -13.03 14.20 -23.09
C ASP A 177 -13.62 13.05 -23.92
N GLY A 178 -14.87 12.67 -23.59
CA GLY A 178 -15.60 11.62 -24.32
C GLY A 178 -15.30 10.19 -23.81
N ILE A 179 -14.32 9.96 -22.95
CA ILE A 179 -13.97 8.67 -22.36
C ILE A 179 -14.68 8.51 -21.02
N ASP A 180 -15.27 7.34 -20.79
CA ASP A 180 -15.90 7.02 -19.50
C ASP A 180 -14.84 6.87 -18.40
N ALA A 181 -15.09 7.49 -17.25
CA ALA A 181 -14.20 7.49 -16.09
C ALA A 181 -15.00 7.29 -14.81
N SER A 182 -14.41 6.57 -13.84
CA SER A 182 -14.87 6.53 -12.45
C SER A 182 -13.82 7.18 -11.57
N CYS A 183 -14.16 8.30 -10.92
CA CYS A 183 -13.31 9.00 -9.97
C CYS A 183 -13.61 8.48 -8.56
N VAL A 184 -12.64 7.90 -7.89
CA VAL A 184 -12.80 7.24 -6.58
C VAL A 184 -11.67 7.64 -5.65
N ASP A 185 -11.99 7.91 -4.38
CA ASP A 185 -10.99 8.16 -3.35
C ASP A 185 -11.21 7.27 -2.13
N VAL A 186 -10.50 6.15 -2.11
CA VAL A 186 -10.41 5.24 -0.97
C VAL A 186 -8.95 4.87 -0.76
N ALA A 187 -8.38 5.32 0.35
CA ALA A 187 -6.97 5.23 0.69
C ALA A 187 -6.01 5.93 -0.30
N MET A 188 -6.49 6.25 -1.52
CA MET A 188 -5.76 6.94 -2.57
C MET A 188 -6.73 7.45 -3.63
N PRO A 189 -6.68 8.74 -4.01
CA PRO A 189 -7.46 9.25 -5.13
C PRO A 189 -7.02 8.60 -6.44
N MET A 190 -7.97 8.01 -7.16
CA MET A 190 -7.75 7.38 -8.45
C MET A 190 -8.81 7.78 -9.47
N VAL A 191 -8.41 7.88 -10.72
CA VAL A 191 -9.30 7.86 -11.87
C VAL A 191 -9.16 6.52 -12.58
N LEU A 192 -10.27 5.83 -12.79
CA LEU A 192 -10.35 4.48 -13.32
C LEU A 192 -10.99 4.50 -14.69
N PHE A 193 -10.35 3.88 -15.67
CA PHE A 193 -10.79 3.76 -17.04
C PHE A 193 -10.79 2.30 -17.49
N ARG A 194 -11.52 1.99 -18.56
CA ARG A 194 -11.36 0.70 -19.25
C ARG A 194 -10.09 0.71 -20.08
N ALA A 195 -9.29 -0.33 -19.99
CA ALA A 195 -8.04 -0.47 -20.75
C ALA A 195 -8.29 -0.41 -22.27
N ILE A 196 -9.42 -0.98 -22.71
CA ILE A 196 -9.79 -1.01 -24.14
C ILE A 196 -10.01 0.39 -24.75
N ASP A 197 -10.41 1.36 -23.95
CA ASP A 197 -10.63 2.75 -24.42
C ASP A 197 -9.30 3.44 -24.77
N PHE A 198 -8.17 2.87 -24.30
CA PHE A 198 -6.81 3.31 -24.62
C PHE A 198 -6.11 2.42 -25.66
N GLY A 199 -6.85 1.49 -26.28
CA GLY A 199 -6.32 0.59 -27.30
C GLY A 199 -5.39 -0.51 -26.76
N ILE A 200 -5.48 -0.82 -25.46
CA ILE A 200 -4.75 -1.92 -24.82
C ILE A 200 -5.73 -2.92 -24.20
N THR A 201 -5.25 -4.12 -23.97
CA THR A 201 -6.06 -5.22 -23.39
C THR A 201 -6.10 -5.20 -21.86
N GLY A 202 -5.13 -4.52 -21.23
CA GLY A 202 -4.87 -4.56 -19.81
C GLY A 202 -3.95 -5.72 -19.39
N TYR A 203 -3.38 -6.47 -20.35
CA TYR A 203 -2.49 -7.61 -20.11
C TYR A 203 -1.10 -7.43 -20.73
N GLU A 204 -0.82 -6.29 -21.28
CA GLU A 204 0.49 -5.92 -21.81
C GLU A 204 1.56 -6.01 -20.70
N SER A 205 2.76 -6.42 -21.08
CA SER A 205 3.92 -6.42 -20.22
C SER A 205 4.34 -5.00 -19.83
N ARG A 206 5.19 -4.88 -18.83
CA ARG A 206 5.74 -3.57 -18.40
C ARG A 206 6.53 -2.88 -19.51
N ASP A 207 7.26 -3.65 -20.30
CA ASP A 207 8.09 -3.10 -21.37
C ASP A 207 7.22 -2.60 -22.52
N GLU A 208 6.20 -3.36 -22.93
CA GLU A 208 5.22 -2.93 -23.92
C GLU A 208 4.50 -1.65 -23.51
N ILE A 209 4.10 -1.53 -22.22
CA ILE A 209 3.51 -0.30 -21.71
C ILE A 209 4.52 0.85 -21.69
N ALA A 210 5.77 0.61 -21.25
CA ALA A 210 6.80 1.65 -21.16
C ALA A 210 7.17 2.24 -22.53
N GLU A 211 7.10 1.43 -23.59
CA GLU A 211 7.34 1.84 -24.96
C GLU A 211 6.14 2.57 -25.61
N ASN A 212 4.95 2.44 -25.04
CA ASN A 212 3.72 3.01 -25.60
C ASN A 212 3.54 4.49 -25.20
N LYS A 213 4.31 5.38 -25.82
CA LYS A 213 4.24 6.84 -25.57
C LYS A 213 2.85 7.41 -25.79
N LYS A 214 2.13 6.92 -26.83
CA LYS A 214 0.78 7.37 -27.13
C LYS A 214 -0.19 7.14 -25.98
N LEU A 215 -0.04 6.05 -25.23
CA LEU A 215 -0.82 5.75 -24.05
C LEU A 215 -0.66 6.85 -22.98
N PHE A 216 0.56 7.25 -22.68
CA PHE A 216 0.83 8.30 -21.69
C PHE A 216 0.36 9.67 -22.17
N GLU A 217 0.50 9.99 -23.44
CA GLU A 217 0.01 11.23 -24.06
C GLU A 217 -1.52 11.33 -23.98
N MET A 218 -2.24 10.21 -24.08
CA MET A 218 -3.70 10.17 -23.90
C MET A 218 -4.12 10.26 -22.43
N MET A 219 -3.41 9.59 -21.54
CA MET A 219 -3.81 9.49 -20.12
C MET A 219 -3.62 10.80 -19.35
N GLU A 220 -2.53 11.52 -19.58
CA GLU A 220 -2.17 12.67 -18.73
C GLU A 220 -3.23 13.81 -18.80
N PRO A 221 -3.73 14.25 -19.96
CA PRO A 221 -4.80 15.25 -20.01
C PRO A 221 -6.08 14.82 -19.26
N LEU A 222 -6.42 13.53 -19.31
CA LEU A 222 -7.59 12.99 -18.63
C LEU A 222 -7.37 12.96 -17.11
N ARG A 223 -6.16 12.60 -16.66
CA ARG A 223 -5.77 12.64 -15.25
C ARG A 223 -5.85 14.05 -14.66
N LEU A 224 -5.36 15.05 -15.38
CA LEU A 224 -5.40 16.45 -14.95
C LEU A 224 -6.86 16.93 -14.78
N GLN A 225 -7.70 16.67 -15.75
CA GLN A 225 -9.13 17.01 -15.67
C GLN A 225 -9.84 16.24 -14.56
N ALA A 226 -9.51 14.95 -14.35
CA ALA A 226 -10.03 14.18 -13.23
C ALA A 226 -9.64 14.81 -11.90
N GLY A 227 -8.39 15.23 -11.73
CA GLY A 227 -7.91 15.90 -10.53
C GLY A 227 -8.70 17.16 -10.20
N GLU A 228 -8.96 18.02 -11.18
CA GLU A 228 -9.78 19.21 -11.03
C GLU A 228 -11.21 18.85 -10.59
N ARG A 229 -11.86 17.88 -11.26
CA ARG A 229 -13.23 17.44 -10.95
C ARG A 229 -13.35 16.79 -9.56
N MET A 230 -12.32 16.11 -9.11
CA MET A 230 -12.23 15.52 -7.77
C MET A 230 -11.98 16.56 -6.67
N GLY A 231 -11.78 17.84 -7.02
CA GLY A 231 -11.48 18.90 -6.06
C GLY A 231 -10.04 18.94 -5.58
N LEU A 232 -9.12 18.30 -6.28
CA LEU A 232 -7.68 18.30 -5.96
C LEU A 232 -6.94 19.54 -6.49
N GLY A 233 -7.61 20.36 -7.33
CA GLY A 233 -7.04 21.55 -7.96
C GLY A 233 -6.04 21.21 -9.08
N ASP A 234 -5.04 22.07 -9.27
CA ASP A 234 -3.97 21.81 -10.25
C ASP A 234 -3.08 20.66 -9.76
N VAL A 235 -3.08 19.58 -10.51
CA VAL A 235 -2.32 18.35 -10.21
C VAL A 235 -1.20 18.09 -11.22
N SER A 236 -0.77 19.07 -11.99
CA SER A 236 0.29 18.97 -13.00
C SER A 236 1.61 18.51 -12.41
N GLU A 237 1.97 19.01 -11.22
CA GLU A 237 3.16 18.63 -10.48
C GLU A 237 2.87 17.55 -9.40
N SER A 238 1.63 17.02 -9.36
CA SER A 238 1.21 16.06 -8.35
C SER A 238 1.20 14.63 -8.88
N VAL A 239 1.53 13.69 -8.00
CA VAL A 239 1.45 12.26 -8.30
C VAL A 239 0.05 11.67 -8.09
N ILE A 240 -0.94 12.48 -7.71
CA ILE A 240 -2.36 12.12 -7.60
C ILE A 240 -3.23 13.04 -8.47
N PRO A 241 -4.41 12.57 -8.92
CA PRO A 241 -4.91 11.20 -8.76
C PRO A 241 -4.02 10.20 -9.52
N LYS A 242 -4.00 8.96 -9.04
CA LYS A 242 -3.41 7.85 -9.79
C LYS A 242 -4.34 7.41 -10.90
N VAL A 243 -3.80 6.78 -11.94
CA VAL A 243 -4.60 6.22 -13.02
C VAL A 243 -4.64 4.70 -12.89
N GLY A 244 -5.82 4.12 -13.00
CA GLY A 244 -6.04 2.68 -13.13
C GLY A 244 -6.66 2.34 -14.48
N LEU A 245 -5.99 1.56 -15.31
CA LEU A 245 -6.56 0.97 -16.51
C LEU A 245 -7.02 -0.45 -16.17
N LEU A 246 -8.34 -0.67 -16.27
CA LEU A 246 -9.02 -1.87 -15.81
C LEU A 246 -9.46 -2.76 -16.96
N ALA A 247 -9.45 -4.08 -16.73
CA ALA A 247 -9.96 -5.10 -17.64
C ALA A 247 -10.64 -6.22 -16.86
N GLU A 248 -11.41 -7.06 -17.58
CA GLU A 248 -11.93 -8.31 -17.01
C GLU A 248 -10.78 -9.25 -16.60
N PRO A 249 -10.93 -10.03 -15.53
CA PRO A 249 -9.89 -10.93 -15.05
C PRO A 249 -9.73 -12.14 -16.00
N LYS A 250 -8.49 -12.60 -16.20
CA LYS A 250 -8.15 -13.77 -17.04
C LYS A 250 -7.37 -14.85 -16.30
N GLU A 251 -6.73 -14.49 -15.18
CA GLU A 251 -5.79 -15.35 -14.46
C GLU A 251 -6.35 -15.84 -13.11
N GLY A 252 -7.68 -15.89 -12.99
CA GLY A 252 -8.36 -16.39 -11.79
C GLY A 252 -8.71 -15.32 -10.76
N GLY A 253 -8.24 -14.09 -10.92
CA GLY A 253 -8.58 -12.95 -10.09
C GLY A 253 -10.04 -12.49 -10.23
N ASP A 254 -10.38 -11.39 -9.55
CA ASP A 254 -11.70 -10.77 -9.61
C ASP A 254 -11.75 -9.59 -10.59
N ILE A 255 -10.64 -8.93 -10.82
CA ILE A 255 -10.47 -7.80 -11.76
C ILE A 255 -8.99 -7.69 -12.15
N CYS A 256 -8.71 -7.22 -13.37
CA CYS A 256 -7.36 -6.86 -13.79
C CYS A 256 -7.16 -5.34 -13.68
N SER A 257 -6.02 -4.89 -13.15
CA SER A 257 -5.65 -3.50 -13.00
C SER A 257 -4.21 -3.25 -13.41
N ARG A 258 -4.02 -2.21 -14.24
CA ARG A 258 -2.73 -1.58 -14.53
C ARG A 258 -2.67 -0.26 -13.81
N TYR A 259 -1.85 -0.19 -12.74
CA TYR A 259 -1.76 0.97 -11.85
C TYR A 259 -0.59 1.87 -12.22
N PHE A 260 -0.87 3.14 -12.55
CA PHE A 260 0.12 4.13 -12.98
C PHE A 260 0.43 5.15 -11.88
N MET A 261 1.72 5.56 -11.78
CA MET A 261 2.27 6.44 -10.74
C MET A 261 2.70 7.85 -11.26
N PRO A 262 1.94 8.70 -11.86
CA PRO A 262 1.11 8.54 -13.05
C PRO A 262 1.92 8.28 -14.32
N TRP A 263 3.19 8.69 -14.39
CA TRP A 263 4.01 8.63 -15.62
C TRP A 263 4.78 7.31 -15.80
N LYS A 264 4.52 6.35 -14.93
CA LYS A 264 5.16 5.02 -14.98
C LYS A 264 4.19 3.97 -14.45
N LEU A 265 4.16 2.81 -15.13
CA LEU A 265 3.44 1.65 -14.63
C LEU A 265 4.14 1.07 -13.39
N HIS A 266 3.37 0.79 -12.34
CA HIS A 266 3.86 0.07 -11.18
C HIS A 266 4.23 -1.37 -11.54
N ALA A 267 5.30 -1.90 -10.97
CA ALA A 267 5.79 -3.25 -11.26
C ALA A 267 4.81 -4.36 -10.83
N ALA A 268 4.08 -4.09 -9.75
CA ALA A 268 2.99 -4.89 -9.22
C ALA A 268 1.76 -4.00 -9.04
N HIS A 269 1.28 -3.83 -7.82
CA HIS A 269 0.21 -2.92 -7.47
C HIS A 269 0.51 -2.25 -6.11
N ALA A 270 0.21 -0.96 -5.98
CA ALA A 270 0.29 -0.31 -4.67
C ALA A 270 -0.88 -0.78 -3.79
N VAL A 271 -0.62 -0.99 -2.49
CA VAL A 271 -1.60 -1.39 -1.48
C VAL A 271 -2.82 -0.48 -1.48
N THR A 272 -2.60 0.84 -1.39
CA THR A 272 -3.67 1.85 -1.36
C THR A 272 -4.45 1.89 -2.68
N GLY A 273 -3.77 1.71 -3.82
CA GLY A 273 -4.43 1.59 -5.12
C GLY A 273 -5.28 0.33 -5.23
N ALA A 274 -4.81 -0.80 -4.68
CA ALA A 274 -5.57 -2.05 -4.66
C ALA A 274 -6.84 -1.92 -3.81
N ILE A 275 -6.74 -1.26 -2.65
CA ILE A 275 -7.91 -0.92 -1.83
C ILE A 275 -8.90 -0.06 -2.62
N CYS A 276 -8.43 0.97 -3.33
CA CYS A 276 -9.28 1.85 -4.14
C CYS A 276 -10.00 1.08 -5.25
N VAL A 277 -9.28 0.21 -5.99
CA VAL A 277 -9.88 -0.60 -7.08
C VAL A 277 -10.89 -1.60 -6.52
N ALA A 278 -10.58 -2.32 -5.41
CA ALA A 278 -11.53 -3.25 -4.78
C ALA A 278 -12.78 -2.52 -4.26
N SER A 279 -12.61 -1.34 -3.68
CA SER A 279 -13.71 -0.49 -3.22
C SER A 279 -14.60 -0.05 -4.38
N ALA A 280 -14.00 0.46 -5.46
CA ALA A 280 -14.72 0.80 -6.68
C ALA A 280 -15.47 -0.41 -7.25
N ALA A 281 -14.87 -1.61 -7.26
CA ALA A 281 -15.50 -2.84 -7.70
C ALA A 281 -16.68 -3.30 -6.81
N SER A 282 -16.83 -2.71 -5.62
CA SER A 282 -17.96 -2.94 -4.70
C SER A 282 -19.06 -1.88 -4.81
N VAL A 283 -18.86 -0.83 -5.62
CA VAL A 283 -19.84 0.26 -5.83
C VAL A 283 -20.58 0.02 -7.15
N PRO A 284 -21.88 -0.32 -7.12
CA PRO A 284 -22.66 -0.55 -8.33
C PRO A 284 -22.60 0.61 -9.31
N GLY A 285 -22.40 0.30 -10.58
CA GLY A 285 -22.36 1.28 -11.67
C GLY A 285 -21.00 1.92 -11.95
N THR A 286 -19.95 1.65 -11.18
CA THR A 286 -18.59 2.07 -11.53
C THR A 286 -17.98 1.15 -12.61
N ILE A 287 -16.98 1.64 -13.33
CA ILE A 287 -16.22 0.84 -14.31
C ILE A 287 -15.62 -0.42 -13.66
N ALA A 288 -15.08 -0.29 -12.46
CA ALA A 288 -14.52 -1.42 -11.73
C ALA A 288 -15.59 -2.46 -11.37
N PHE A 289 -16.77 -2.01 -10.95
CA PHE A 289 -17.90 -2.90 -10.70
C PHE A 289 -18.30 -3.65 -11.98
N GLU A 290 -18.43 -2.97 -13.11
CA GLU A 290 -18.83 -3.59 -14.38
C GLU A 290 -17.88 -4.70 -14.80
N LEU A 291 -16.56 -4.48 -14.72
CA LEU A 291 -15.51 -5.40 -15.16
C LEU A 291 -15.18 -6.50 -14.15
N SER A 292 -15.56 -6.35 -12.88
CA SER A 292 -15.24 -7.33 -11.84
C SER A 292 -16.18 -8.52 -11.81
N LYS A 293 -15.69 -9.67 -11.31
CA LYS A 293 -16.55 -10.79 -10.92
C LYS A 293 -17.54 -10.32 -9.86
N LYS A 294 -18.79 -10.74 -9.95
CA LYS A 294 -19.84 -10.37 -9.00
C LYS A 294 -19.81 -11.30 -7.78
N SER A 295 -20.03 -10.72 -6.59
CA SER A 295 -20.20 -11.46 -5.35
C SER A 295 -21.07 -10.64 -4.40
N ALA A 296 -21.92 -11.30 -3.63
CA ALA A 296 -22.72 -10.71 -2.56
C ALA A 296 -22.05 -10.86 -1.17
N ALA A 297 -20.83 -11.44 -1.11
CA ALA A 297 -20.13 -11.61 0.16
C ALA A 297 -19.74 -10.25 0.75
N ASN A 298 -19.93 -10.09 2.05
CA ASN A 298 -19.46 -8.94 2.82
C ASN A 298 -19.17 -9.40 4.27
N PRO A 299 -17.90 -9.42 4.73
CA PRO A 299 -16.71 -8.98 3.98
C PRO A 299 -16.40 -9.84 2.77
N ARG A 300 -15.71 -9.27 1.78
CA ARG A 300 -15.29 -9.93 0.56
C ARG A 300 -13.79 -9.87 0.38
N ASP A 301 -13.19 -11.00 0.02
CA ASP A 301 -11.81 -11.06 -0.45
C ASP A 301 -11.78 -10.82 -1.96
N PHE A 302 -11.03 -9.78 -2.39
CA PHE A 302 -10.77 -9.45 -3.79
C PHE A 302 -9.38 -9.88 -4.20
N LYS A 303 -9.26 -10.46 -5.37
CA LYS A 303 -7.98 -10.73 -6.04
C LYS A 303 -7.84 -9.83 -7.25
N ILE A 304 -6.86 -8.93 -7.22
CA ILE A 304 -6.60 -7.99 -8.30
C ILE A 304 -5.38 -8.47 -9.08
N GLU A 305 -5.56 -8.75 -10.37
CA GLU A 305 -4.49 -9.15 -11.27
C GLU A 305 -3.66 -7.93 -11.67
N HIS A 306 -2.33 -8.06 -11.62
CA HIS A 306 -1.38 -7.01 -11.94
C HIS A 306 -0.15 -7.57 -12.70
N PRO A 307 0.80 -6.75 -13.21
CA PRO A 307 1.88 -7.25 -14.08
C PRO A 307 2.74 -8.37 -13.51
N SER A 308 2.81 -8.53 -12.17
CA SER A 308 3.69 -9.53 -11.51
C SER A 308 2.93 -10.58 -10.72
N GLY A 309 1.63 -10.76 -10.96
CA GLY A 309 0.80 -11.73 -10.25
C GLY A 309 -0.49 -11.12 -9.72
N GLN A 310 -0.84 -11.38 -8.47
CA GLN A 310 -2.09 -10.94 -7.83
C GLN A 310 -1.83 -10.27 -6.48
N ILE A 311 -2.76 -9.38 -6.08
CA ILE A 311 -2.80 -8.80 -4.74
C ILE A 311 -4.18 -9.02 -4.13
N ASP A 312 -4.20 -9.55 -2.91
CA ASP A 312 -5.42 -9.81 -2.17
C ASP A 312 -5.80 -8.61 -1.29
N VAL A 313 -7.07 -8.21 -1.38
CA VAL A 313 -7.67 -7.15 -0.56
C VAL A 313 -8.93 -7.71 0.08
N ARG A 314 -9.02 -7.66 1.41
CA ARG A 314 -10.25 -7.93 2.13
C ARG A 314 -11.00 -6.64 2.38
N LEU A 315 -12.24 -6.57 1.95
CA LEU A 315 -13.07 -5.38 2.02
C LEU A 315 -14.38 -5.67 2.77
N GLU A 316 -14.72 -4.79 3.71
CA GLU A 316 -16.01 -4.76 4.37
C GLU A 316 -16.70 -3.43 4.04
N MET A 317 -17.85 -3.52 3.39
CA MET A 317 -18.68 -2.36 3.02
C MET A 317 -19.75 -2.14 4.08
N ALA A 318 -20.11 -0.88 4.32
CA ALA A 318 -21.25 -0.48 5.19
C ALA A 318 -22.13 0.54 4.47
N GLY A 319 -23.40 0.63 4.91
CA GLY A 319 -24.40 1.51 4.29
C GLY A 319 -24.94 0.95 2.98
N GLU A 320 -25.85 1.71 2.35
CA GLU A 320 -26.48 1.38 1.07
C GLU A 320 -26.73 2.68 0.27
N GLY A 321 -26.77 2.57 -1.05
CA GLY A 321 -26.99 3.72 -1.93
C GLY A 321 -26.01 4.86 -1.68
N ASP A 322 -26.50 6.06 -1.43
CA ASP A 322 -25.68 7.26 -1.23
C ASP A 322 -24.91 7.25 0.11
N THR A 323 -25.24 6.33 1.03
CA THR A 323 -24.51 6.17 2.30
C THR A 323 -23.47 5.05 2.26
N LEU A 324 -23.27 4.43 1.07
CA LEU A 324 -22.31 3.36 0.91
C LEU A 324 -20.89 3.86 1.20
N THR A 325 -20.19 3.15 2.08
CA THR A 325 -18.83 3.47 2.51
C THR A 325 -18.03 2.21 2.76
N VAL A 326 -16.73 2.35 2.88
CA VAL A 326 -15.83 1.27 3.25
C VAL A 326 -15.67 1.28 4.78
N ALA A 327 -16.21 0.27 5.44
CA ALA A 327 -16.06 0.11 6.88
C ALA A 327 -14.65 -0.33 7.26
N LYS A 328 -14.10 -1.29 6.50
CA LYS A 328 -12.72 -1.78 6.66
C LYS A 328 -12.17 -2.23 5.31
N ALA A 329 -10.91 -1.90 5.11
CA ALA A 329 -10.12 -2.43 3.99
C ALA A 329 -8.87 -3.10 4.55
N GLY A 330 -8.72 -4.39 4.33
CA GLY A 330 -7.63 -5.19 4.86
C GLY A 330 -6.76 -5.79 3.75
N LEU A 331 -5.47 -5.93 4.06
CA LEU A 331 -4.55 -6.69 3.22
C LEU A 331 -3.94 -7.82 4.00
N LEU A 332 -3.91 -8.97 3.36
CA LEU A 332 -3.11 -10.09 3.83
C LEU A 332 -1.64 -9.78 3.52
N ARG A 333 -0.83 -9.82 4.55
CA ARG A 333 0.63 -9.77 4.46
C ARG A 333 1.24 -10.84 5.35
N THR A 334 2.54 -10.99 5.27
CA THR A 334 3.31 -11.87 6.15
C THR A 334 4.55 -11.13 6.63
N ALA A 335 5.07 -11.53 7.77
CA ALA A 335 6.36 -11.05 8.29
C ALA A 335 7.24 -12.20 8.75
N ARG A 336 8.52 -11.93 8.93
CA ARG A 336 9.47 -12.88 9.51
C ARG A 336 10.51 -12.16 10.34
N LEU A 337 10.67 -12.59 11.58
CA LEU A 337 11.82 -12.21 12.37
C LEU A 337 13.04 -12.98 11.84
N ILE A 338 14.02 -12.24 11.29
CA ILE A 338 15.24 -12.82 10.71
C ILE A 338 16.33 -12.88 11.76
N MET A 339 16.52 -11.79 12.51
CA MET A 339 17.49 -11.69 13.60
C MET A 339 17.05 -10.62 14.61
N ARG A 340 17.61 -10.72 15.79
CA ARG A 340 17.56 -9.69 16.84
C ARG A 340 18.99 -9.49 17.34
N GLY A 341 19.39 -8.26 17.61
CA GLY A 341 20.73 -7.95 18.06
C GLY A 341 21.00 -6.45 18.08
N GLU A 342 22.25 -6.10 18.20
CA GLU A 342 22.75 -4.73 18.19
C GLU A 342 23.52 -4.46 16.91
N VAL A 343 23.53 -3.20 16.47
CA VAL A 343 24.34 -2.73 15.35
C VAL A 343 25.41 -1.82 15.91
N PHE A 344 26.65 -2.06 15.56
CA PHE A 344 27.79 -1.21 15.90
C PHE A 344 27.98 -0.16 14.80
N LEU A 345 28.24 1.09 15.23
CA LEU A 345 28.40 2.26 14.36
C LEU A 345 29.88 2.64 14.22
#